data_f0d0759c84847452477341569e9b6da0
#
_entry.id   f0d0759c84847452477341569e9b6da0
#
_cell.length_a   1.000
_cell.length_b   1.000
_cell.length_c   1.000
_cell.angle_alpha   90.00
_cell.angle_beta   90.00
_cell.angle_gamma   90.00
#
_symmetry.space_group_name_H-M   'P 1'
#
loop_
_entity.id
_entity.type
_entity.pdbx_description
1 polymer ?
#
loop_
_entity_poly.entity_id
_entity_poly.type
_entity_poly.pdbx_seq_one_letter_code
_entity_poly.pdbx_strand_id
1 'polypeptide(L)'
;ISSRTGIRQRHISRTESTSDLATEVAKKLMTKAEITGEELDFIILATITPDSMMPSTAARVQANIGANKAFAFDLTAACSGFVFALSTAEKFIASGRFQKGLVIGSETLSKAVDWSDRSTAVLFGDGAGGVLLEASEKEHFLAESLNSDGSRSECLTYGHSGLHSPFSDQENADSFLKMDGRAVFDFAIRDVAKSIKQTIDESPIEATNLDYLLLHQANDRILDKMARKIGVNRDKLPANMMEYGNTSASSIPILLSECVEQGLIRLDGSQTVLLSGFGGGLTWGTLILTI
;
A
#
# COMPACT_ATOMS: atom_id res chain seq x y z
N ILE A 1 -24.66 -0.01 -1.11
CA ILE A 1 -23.18 -0.09 -1.23
C ILE A 1 -22.57 0.89 -0.24
N SER A 2 -22.80 2.19 -0.38
CA SER A 2 -22.20 3.21 0.49
C SER A 2 -22.51 3.02 1.98
N SER A 3 -23.69 2.58 2.36
CA SER A 3 -24.08 2.29 3.75
C SER A 3 -23.33 1.10 4.38
N ARG A 4 -22.73 0.22 3.57
CA ARG A 4 -22.00 -0.95 4.03
C ARG A 4 -20.47 -0.80 3.96
N THR A 5 -19.99 -0.04 2.99
CA THR A 5 -18.56 0.07 2.70
C THR A 5 -18.00 1.47 2.97
N GLY A 6 -18.85 2.49 2.99
CA GLY A 6 -18.45 3.90 2.99
C GLY A 6 -18.15 4.44 1.58
N ILE A 7 -17.95 3.60 0.58
CA ILE A 7 -17.52 3.98 -0.77
C ILE A 7 -18.64 4.64 -1.54
N ARG A 8 -18.39 5.83 -2.08
CA ARG A 8 -19.34 6.61 -2.90
C ARG A 8 -18.94 6.62 -4.36
N GLN A 9 -17.65 6.73 -4.63
CA GLN A 9 -17.10 6.75 -5.98
C GLN A 9 -15.72 6.08 -6.03
N ARG A 10 -15.24 5.83 -7.21
CA ARG A 10 -13.88 5.34 -7.51
C ARG A 10 -13.35 6.12 -8.71
N HIS A 11 -12.04 6.18 -8.82
CA HIS A 11 -11.35 6.68 -10.00
C HIS A 11 -10.96 5.50 -10.88
N ILE A 12 -11.20 5.63 -12.16
CA ILE A 12 -10.91 4.60 -13.16
C ILE A 12 -10.01 5.21 -14.22
N SER A 13 -8.81 4.66 -14.37
CA SER A 13 -7.93 5.01 -15.47
C SER A 13 -8.48 4.51 -16.80
N ARG A 14 -8.44 5.33 -17.81
CA ARG A 14 -8.89 4.97 -19.17
C ARG A 14 -7.73 4.76 -20.13
N THR A 15 -6.66 5.50 -19.95
CA THR A 15 -5.52 5.56 -20.86
C THR A 15 -4.20 5.34 -20.17
N GLU A 16 -4.11 5.66 -18.88
CA GLU A 16 -2.88 5.53 -18.12
C GLU A 16 -2.68 4.10 -17.63
N SER A 17 -1.47 3.62 -17.77
CA SER A 17 -1.00 2.36 -17.20
C SER A 17 -0.58 2.55 -15.73
N THR A 18 -0.31 1.44 -15.04
CA THR A 18 0.24 1.48 -13.67
C THR A 18 1.56 2.26 -13.63
N SER A 19 2.43 2.10 -14.63
CA SER A 19 3.68 2.87 -14.71
C SER A 19 3.46 4.35 -14.99
N ASP A 20 2.45 4.73 -15.76
CA ASP A 20 2.12 6.13 -16.01
C ASP A 20 1.70 6.83 -14.72
N LEU A 21 0.79 6.22 -13.95
CA LEU A 21 0.37 6.76 -12.66
C LEU A 21 1.54 6.87 -11.68
N ALA A 22 2.37 5.83 -11.58
CA ALA A 22 3.54 5.83 -10.72
C ALA A 22 4.60 6.87 -11.15
N THR A 23 4.78 7.08 -12.44
CA THR A 23 5.69 8.10 -12.99
C THR A 23 5.27 9.50 -12.56
N GLU A 24 3.97 9.81 -12.60
CA GLU A 24 3.47 11.11 -12.16
C GLU A 24 3.69 11.33 -10.65
N VAL A 25 3.53 10.30 -9.84
CA VAL A 25 3.87 10.34 -8.40
C VAL A 25 5.36 10.63 -8.21
N ALA A 26 6.22 9.90 -8.92
CA ALA A 26 7.67 10.10 -8.84
C ALA A 26 8.08 11.53 -9.21
N LYS A 27 7.54 12.08 -10.31
CA LYS A 27 7.80 13.45 -10.74
C LYS A 27 7.36 14.48 -9.70
N LYS A 28 6.18 14.32 -9.10
CA LYS A 28 5.69 15.21 -8.04
C LYS A 28 6.58 15.17 -6.79
N LEU A 29 7.01 13.98 -6.38
CA LEU A 29 7.93 13.82 -5.24
C LEU A 29 9.28 14.47 -5.51
N MET A 30 9.84 14.27 -6.70
CA MET A 30 11.11 14.88 -7.10
C MET A 30 11.02 16.41 -7.16
N THR A 31 9.92 16.94 -7.67
CA THR A 31 9.66 18.39 -7.72
C THR A 31 9.56 18.96 -6.30
N LYS A 32 8.81 18.34 -5.41
CA LYS A 32 8.67 18.79 -4.01
C LYS A 32 9.99 18.75 -3.25
N ALA A 33 10.82 17.76 -3.51
CA ALA A 33 12.13 17.60 -2.87
C ALA A 33 13.26 18.37 -3.56
N GLU A 34 12.98 19.00 -4.70
CA GLU A 34 13.97 19.72 -5.53
C GLU A 34 15.17 18.84 -5.93
N ILE A 35 14.89 17.58 -6.30
CA ILE A 35 15.92 16.62 -6.74
C ILE A 35 15.70 16.18 -8.19
N THR A 36 16.74 15.62 -8.76
CA THR A 36 16.72 14.97 -10.08
C THR A 36 16.72 13.44 -9.93
N GLY A 37 16.38 12.73 -11.00
CA GLY A 37 16.44 11.26 -11.03
C GLY A 37 17.83 10.69 -10.76
N GLU A 38 18.90 11.41 -11.11
CA GLU A 38 20.28 11.00 -10.91
C GLU A 38 20.69 10.91 -9.41
N GLU A 39 19.91 11.53 -8.52
CA GLU A 39 20.14 11.49 -7.07
C GLU A 39 19.49 10.28 -6.39
N LEU A 40 18.68 9.52 -7.12
CA LEU A 40 17.98 8.35 -6.60
C LEU A 40 18.87 7.09 -6.69
N ASP A 41 18.89 6.33 -5.62
CA ASP A 41 19.61 5.05 -5.53
C ASP A 41 18.70 3.87 -5.86
N PHE A 42 17.41 3.95 -5.52
CA PHE A 42 16.45 2.87 -5.78
C PHE A 42 15.01 3.35 -5.96
N ILE A 43 14.22 2.51 -6.60
CA ILE A 43 12.76 2.66 -6.72
C ILE A 43 12.13 1.31 -6.41
N ILE A 44 11.26 1.28 -5.39
CA ILE A 44 10.44 0.10 -5.08
C ILE A 44 8.98 0.47 -5.37
N LEU A 45 8.35 -0.31 -6.22
CA LEU A 45 6.95 -0.12 -6.59
C LEU A 45 6.13 -1.31 -6.10
N ALA A 46 5.19 -1.04 -5.18
CA ALA A 46 4.25 -2.02 -4.70
C ALA A 46 3.03 -2.06 -5.62
N THR A 47 2.78 -3.20 -6.23
CA THR A 47 1.64 -3.38 -7.14
C THR A 47 1.28 -4.86 -7.31
N ILE A 48 -0.01 -5.13 -7.49
CA ILE A 48 -0.54 -6.42 -7.99
C ILE A 48 -1.06 -6.31 -9.42
N THR A 49 -1.06 -5.10 -9.97
CA THR A 49 -1.52 -4.79 -11.33
C THR A 49 -0.39 -4.18 -12.16
N PRO A 50 0.76 -4.86 -12.29
CA PRO A 50 1.87 -4.35 -13.09
C PRO A 50 1.46 -4.17 -14.55
N ASP A 51 2.21 -3.37 -15.30
CA ASP A 51 2.00 -3.24 -16.75
C ASP A 51 2.20 -4.59 -17.46
N SER A 52 3.17 -5.35 -16.98
CA SER A 52 3.53 -6.68 -17.48
C SER A 52 4.26 -7.46 -16.37
N MET A 53 4.34 -8.78 -16.53
CA MET A 53 5.14 -9.61 -15.62
C MET A 53 6.64 -9.31 -15.74
N MET A 54 7.09 -8.92 -16.92
CA MET A 54 8.47 -8.56 -17.25
C MET A 54 8.46 -7.60 -18.46
N PRO A 55 9.14 -6.46 -18.41
CA PRO A 55 9.93 -5.91 -17.31
C PRO A 55 9.06 -5.48 -16.12
N SER A 56 9.70 -5.21 -14.97
CA SER A 56 9.02 -4.62 -13.82
C SER A 56 8.45 -3.25 -14.17
N THR A 57 7.32 -2.90 -13.56
CA THR A 57 6.72 -1.56 -13.71
C THR A 57 7.66 -0.48 -13.16
N ALA A 58 8.36 -0.78 -12.06
CA ALA A 58 9.36 0.11 -11.47
C ALA A 58 10.51 0.45 -12.44
N ALA A 59 10.95 -0.49 -13.28
CA ALA A 59 11.98 -0.24 -14.29
C ALA A 59 11.51 0.77 -15.35
N ARG A 60 10.23 0.73 -15.72
CA ARG A 60 9.64 1.73 -16.63
C ARG A 60 9.60 3.11 -15.99
N VAL A 61 9.21 3.19 -14.72
CA VAL A 61 9.23 4.45 -13.96
C VAL A 61 10.65 5.01 -13.89
N GLN A 62 11.64 4.16 -13.60
CA GLN A 62 13.06 4.53 -13.55
C GLN A 62 13.52 5.21 -14.85
N ALA A 63 13.19 4.62 -15.99
CA ALA A 63 13.50 5.20 -17.29
C ALA A 63 12.76 6.52 -17.55
N ASN A 64 11.47 6.57 -17.21
CA ASN A 64 10.61 7.73 -17.46
C ASN A 64 11.05 8.99 -16.68
N ILE A 65 11.69 8.83 -15.53
CA ILE A 65 12.16 9.93 -14.69
C ILE A 65 13.67 10.19 -14.80
N GLY A 66 14.37 9.46 -15.66
CA GLY A 66 15.81 9.64 -15.85
C GLY A 66 16.66 9.24 -14.63
N ALA A 67 16.21 8.27 -13.83
CA ALA A 67 16.92 7.79 -12.66
C ALA A 67 17.96 6.71 -13.05
N ASN A 68 18.95 7.09 -13.88
CA ASN A 68 19.85 6.15 -14.56
C ASN A 68 20.75 5.36 -13.62
N LYS A 69 20.99 5.85 -12.40
CA LYS A 69 21.80 5.18 -11.37
C LYS A 69 20.97 4.30 -10.44
N ALA A 70 19.66 4.50 -10.40
CA ALA A 70 18.79 3.76 -9.49
C ALA A 70 18.54 2.34 -10.00
N PHE A 71 18.60 1.37 -9.10
CA PHE A 71 17.96 0.08 -9.38
C PHE A 71 16.48 0.13 -9.05
N ALA A 72 15.69 -0.68 -9.72
CA ALA A 72 14.24 -0.64 -9.59
C ALA A 72 13.64 -2.04 -9.66
N PHE A 73 12.65 -2.32 -8.82
CA PHE A 73 11.90 -3.57 -8.83
C PHE A 73 10.49 -3.39 -8.28
N ASP A 74 9.60 -4.29 -8.71
CA ASP A 74 8.24 -4.40 -8.16
C ASP A 74 8.25 -5.31 -6.92
N LEU A 75 7.40 -4.98 -5.96
CA LEU A 75 7.16 -5.78 -4.77
C LEU A 75 5.68 -6.15 -4.70
N THR A 76 5.40 -7.42 -4.51
CA THR A 76 4.05 -7.96 -4.41
C THR A 76 3.76 -8.43 -2.98
N ALA A 77 2.88 -7.72 -2.28
CA ALA A 77 2.29 -8.11 -1.01
C ALA A 77 0.86 -7.57 -0.89
N ALA A 78 0.15 -7.52 -2.02
CA ALA A 78 -1.23 -7.06 -2.14
C ALA A 78 -1.45 -5.70 -1.44
N CYS A 79 -2.53 -5.56 -0.68
CA CYS A 79 -2.88 -4.30 -0.01
C CYS A 79 -1.91 -3.91 1.13
N SER A 80 -1.04 -4.80 1.58
CA SER A 80 0.06 -4.49 2.49
C SER A 80 1.37 -4.11 1.76
N GLY A 81 1.35 -4.12 0.43
CA GLY A 81 2.55 -3.92 -0.39
C GLY A 81 3.31 -2.64 -0.11
N PHE A 82 2.63 -1.52 0.11
CA PHE A 82 3.32 -0.27 0.45
C PHE A 82 4.07 -0.34 1.80
N VAL A 83 3.47 -0.94 2.81
CA VAL A 83 4.11 -1.11 4.14
C VAL A 83 5.33 -2.03 4.03
N PHE A 84 5.23 -3.13 3.29
CA PHE A 84 6.35 -4.04 3.03
C PHE A 84 7.46 -3.34 2.23
N ALA A 85 7.09 -2.57 1.21
CA ALA A 85 8.05 -1.80 0.42
C ALA A 85 8.76 -0.72 1.23
N LEU A 86 8.02 -0.02 2.10
CA LEU A 86 8.58 1.02 2.97
C LEU A 86 9.55 0.43 4.00
N SER A 87 9.19 -0.70 4.62
CA SER A 87 10.08 -1.44 5.51
C SER A 87 11.35 -1.91 4.79
N THR A 88 11.22 -2.40 3.56
CA THR A 88 12.37 -2.83 2.74
C THR A 88 13.28 -1.64 2.41
N ALA A 89 12.71 -0.51 2.01
CA ALA A 89 13.45 0.71 1.70
C ALA A 89 14.20 1.25 2.92
N GLU A 90 13.59 1.21 4.09
CA GLU A 90 14.25 1.60 5.34
C GLU A 90 15.51 0.76 5.58
N LYS A 91 15.47 -0.57 5.37
CA LYS A 91 16.64 -1.45 5.51
C LYS A 91 17.74 -1.12 4.50
N PHE A 92 17.38 -0.74 3.27
CA PHE A 92 18.37 -0.29 2.30
C PHE A 92 19.11 0.96 2.78
N ILE A 93 18.39 1.96 3.29
CA ILE A 93 18.99 3.18 3.81
C ILE A 93 19.77 2.90 5.10
N ALA A 94 19.23 2.13 6.03
CA ALA A 94 19.87 1.75 7.29
C ALA A 94 21.18 0.96 7.07
N SER A 95 21.34 0.29 5.93
CA SER A 95 22.60 -0.38 5.56
C SER A 95 23.79 0.59 5.36
N GLY A 96 23.51 1.89 5.22
CA GLY A 96 24.49 2.93 4.91
C GLY A 96 24.98 2.96 3.45
N ARG A 97 24.49 2.04 2.60
CA ARG A 97 24.89 1.97 1.18
C ARG A 97 24.08 2.90 0.27
N PHE A 98 22.85 3.18 0.65
CA PHE A 98 21.93 3.96 -0.16
C PHE A 98 21.42 5.16 0.65
N GLN A 99 21.23 6.29 -0.01
CA GLN A 99 20.89 7.56 0.62
C GLN A 99 19.47 8.03 0.32
N LYS A 100 18.98 7.75 -0.88
CA LYS A 100 17.67 8.23 -1.35
C LYS A 100 16.97 7.18 -2.19
N GLY A 101 15.66 7.03 -1.96
CA GLY A 101 14.86 6.14 -2.78
C GLY A 101 13.39 6.51 -2.79
N LEU A 102 12.70 6.08 -3.83
CA LEU A 102 11.25 6.20 -3.97
C LEU A 102 10.57 4.90 -3.56
N VAL A 103 9.49 5.04 -2.81
CA VAL A 103 8.56 3.95 -2.49
C VAL A 103 7.18 4.37 -2.97
N ILE A 104 6.65 3.67 -3.95
CA ILE A 104 5.40 4.01 -4.63
C ILE A 104 4.46 2.82 -4.59
N GLY A 105 3.19 3.06 -4.26
CA GLY A 105 2.09 2.14 -4.52
C GLY A 105 1.32 2.64 -5.73
N SER A 106 1.11 1.78 -6.72
CA SER A 106 0.35 2.13 -7.92
C SER A 106 -0.47 0.94 -8.40
N GLU A 107 -1.73 1.17 -8.63
CA GLU A 107 -2.68 0.13 -9.00
C GLU A 107 -3.65 0.60 -10.08
N THR A 108 -3.91 -0.28 -11.04
CA THR A 108 -5.00 -0.17 -12.02
C THR A 108 -5.95 -1.36 -11.84
N LEU A 109 -6.64 -1.40 -10.70
CA LEU A 109 -7.50 -2.52 -10.30
C LEU A 109 -8.73 -2.66 -11.19
N SER A 110 -9.13 -1.61 -11.89
CA SER A 110 -10.24 -1.64 -12.85
C SER A 110 -10.08 -2.70 -13.93
N LYS A 111 -8.84 -3.06 -14.29
CA LYS A 111 -8.54 -4.14 -15.24
C LYS A 111 -8.58 -5.53 -14.61
N ALA A 112 -8.52 -5.61 -13.28
CA ALA A 112 -8.49 -6.86 -12.53
C ALA A 112 -9.88 -7.34 -12.09
N VAL A 113 -10.86 -6.44 -12.08
CA VAL A 113 -12.20 -6.68 -11.58
C VAL A 113 -13.09 -7.27 -12.67
N ASP A 114 -13.84 -8.31 -12.32
CA ASP A 114 -15.00 -8.72 -13.10
C ASP A 114 -16.16 -7.74 -12.87
N TRP A 115 -16.45 -6.92 -13.87
CA TRP A 115 -17.49 -5.89 -13.77
C TRP A 115 -18.91 -6.47 -13.69
N SER A 116 -19.10 -7.76 -13.93
CA SER A 116 -20.35 -8.48 -13.72
C SER A 116 -20.52 -8.95 -12.27
N ASP A 117 -19.41 -9.11 -11.53
CA ASP A 117 -19.42 -9.47 -10.10
C ASP A 117 -19.57 -8.25 -9.21
N ARG A 118 -20.77 -8.03 -8.69
CA ARG A 118 -21.06 -6.90 -7.79
C ARG A 118 -20.39 -6.99 -6.43
N SER A 119 -19.83 -8.12 -6.05
CA SER A 119 -19.13 -8.29 -4.77
C SER A 119 -17.77 -7.60 -4.78
N THR A 120 -17.14 -7.49 -5.94
CA THR A 120 -15.83 -6.87 -6.14
C THR A 120 -15.89 -5.56 -6.93
N ALA A 121 -16.72 -5.49 -7.98
CA ALA A 121 -16.82 -4.33 -8.88
C ALA A 121 -17.15 -3.00 -8.19
N VAL A 122 -17.82 -3.06 -7.07
CA VAL A 122 -18.24 -1.87 -6.31
C VAL A 122 -17.17 -1.35 -5.33
N LEU A 123 -16.06 -2.08 -5.15
CA LEU A 123 -15.09 -1.80 -4.11
C LEU A 123 -13.83 -1.12 -4.64
N PHE A 124 -13.26 -1.66 -5.71
CA PHE A 124 -11.90 -1.35 -6.14
C PHE A 124 -11.83 -0.17 -7.10
N GLY A 125 -10.79 0.65 -6.94
CA GLY A 125 -10.47 1.78 -7.79
C GLY A 125 -8.98 1.85 -8.14
N ASP A 126 -8.65 2.73 -9.06
CA ASP A 126 -7.29 2.97 -9.55
C ASP A 126 -6.68 4.18 -8.85
N GLY A 127 -5.37 4.16 -8.67
CA GLY A 127 -4.65 5.27 -8.09
C GLY A 127 -3.20 4.96 -7.80
N ALA A 128 -2.45 6.00 -7.50
CA ALA A 128 -1.06 5.89 -7.09
C ALA A 128 -0.70 6.95 -6.04
N GLY A 129 0.21 6.61 -5.16
CA GLY A 129 0.79 7.50 -4.17
C GLY A 129 2.16 6.98 -3.76
N GLY A 130 2.95 7.82 -3.12
CA GLY A 130 4.29 7.40 -2.73
C GLY A 130 4.99 8.38 -1.83
N VAL A 131 6.20 7.99 -1.43
CA VAL A 131 7.10 8.78 -0.61
C VAL A 131 8.53 8.74 -1.15
N LEU A 132 9.29 9.76 -0.84
CA LEU A 132 10.75 9.78 -0.94
C LEU A 132 11.31 9.50 0.45
N LEU A 133 12.20 8.51 0.54
CA LEU A 133 13.04 8.28 1.71
C LEU A 133 14.42 8.85 1.49
N GLU A 134 14.94 9.49 2.54
CA GLU A 134 16.31 10.00 2.58
C GLU A 134 16.98 9.58 3.89
N ALA A 135 18.28 9.31 3.83
CA ALA A 135 19.07 9.01 5.01
C ALA A 135 19.06 10.17 6.00
N SER A 136 18.86 9.87 7.27
CA SER A 136 18.87 10.81 8.38
C SER A 136 19.72 10.28 9.52
N GLU A 137 20.30 11.19 10.31
CA GLU A 137 21.01 10.81 11.55
C GLU A 137 20.03 10.43 12.68
N LYS A 138 18.77 10.88 12.58
CA LYS A 138 17.72 10.53 13.52
C LYS A 138 17.04 9.23 13.12
N GLU A 139 16.75 8.41 14.10
CA GLU A 139 15.91 7.23 13.93
C GLU A 139 14.44 7.66 13.86
N HIS A 140 13.83 7.40 12.71
CA HIS A 140 12.42 7.72 12.47
C HIS A 140 11.52 6.49 12.53
N PHE A 141 12.03 5.29 12.20
CA PHE A 141 11.28 4.04 12.27
C PHE A 141 11.41 3.43 13.66
N LEU A 142 10.35 3.47 14.45
CA LEU A 142 10.34 3.13 15.87
C LEU A 142 9.95 1.68 16.16
N ALA A 143 9.09 1.11 15.33
CA ALA A 143 8.66 -0.29 15.46
C ALA A 143 8.10 -0.80 14.14
N GLU A 144 8.16 -2.12 13.97
CA GLU A 144 7.56 -2.78 12.80
C GLU A 144 7.13 -4.21 13.13
N SER A 145 6.14 -4.68 12.37
CA SER A 145 5.71 -6.07 12.34
C SER A 145 5.25 -6.42 10.93
N LEU A 146 5.87 -7.42 10.32
CA LEU A 146 5.50 -7.94 9.00
C LEU A 146 5.11 -9.41 9.14
N ASN A 147 3.95 -9.78 8.59
CA ASN A 147 3.36 -11.10 8.79
C ASN A 147 2.76 -11.65 7.51
N SER A 148 2.73 -12.99 7.42
CA SER A 148 2.09 -13.71 6.32
C SER A 148 1.43 -14.98 6.83
N ASP A 149 0.30 -15.35 6.22
CA ASP A 149 -0.37 -16.64 6.41
C ASP A 149 -0.83 -17.20 5.06
N GLY A 150 0.06 -17.94 4.42
CA GLY A 150 -0.19 -18.57 3.12
C GLY A 150 -1.24 -19.69 3.17
N SER A 151 -1.58 -20.20 4.35
CA SER A 151 -2.63 -21.23 4.46
C SER A 151 -4.04 -20.71 4.12
N ARG A 152 -4.20 -19.38 4.13
CA ARG A 152 -5.46 -18.70 3.76
C ARG A 152 -5.34 -17.94 2.43
N SER A 153 -4.44 -18.36 1.55
CA SER A 153 -4.18 -17.68 0.27
C SER A 153 -5.43 -17.53 -0.60
N GLU A 154 -6.33 -18.49 -0.56
CA GLU A 154 -7.56 -18.51 -1.37
C GLU A 154 -8.61 -17.46 -0.96
N CYS A 155 -8.43 -16.78 0.19
CA CYS A 155 -9.39 -15.76 0.63
C CYS A 155 -9.45 -14.54 -0.28
N LEU A 156 -8.35 -14.24 -0.96
CA LEU A 156 -8.25 -13.10 -1.89
C LEU A 156 -7.19 -13.40 -2.94
N THR A 157 -7.63 -13.62 -4.17
CA THR A 157 -6.77 -14.01 -5.29
C THR A 157 -6.95 -13.10 -6.49
N TYR A 158 -5.89 -12.98 -7.30
CA TYR A 158 -5.91 -12.29 -8.57
C TYR A 158 -4.83 -12.82 -9.50
N GLY A 159 -5.17 -12.97 -10.78
CA GLY A 159 -4.19 -13.26 -11.82
C GLY A 159 -3.59 -14.67 -11.73
N HIS A 160 -4.38 -15.64 -11.29
CA HIS A 160 -3.94 -17.04 -11.26
C HIS A 160 -3.67 -17.53 -12.68
N SER A 161 -2.40 -17.74 -13.00
CA SER A 161 -1.97 -18.09 -14.34
C SER A 161 -2.16 -19.57 -14.70
N GLY A 162 -2.39 -20.42 -13.70
CA GLY A 162 -2.43 -21.86 -13.89
C GLY A 162 -1.10 -22.43 -14.42
N LEU A 163 -1.12 -23.70 -14.80
CA LEU A 163 -0.01 -24.34 -15.47
C LEU A 163 -0.29 -24.39 -16.98
N HIS A 164 0.05 -23.30 -17.69
CA HIS A 164 -0.05 -23.23 -19.16
C HIS A 164 1.22 -23.81 -19.81
N SER A 165 1.32 -25.12 -19.78
CA SER A 165 2.40 -25.84 -20.47
C SER A 165 1.82 -26.54 -21.68
N PRO A 166 2.52 -26.57 -22.84
CA PRO A 166 2.09 -27.36 -23.99
C PRO A 166 2.11 -28.88 -23.70
N PHE A 167 2.59 -29.26 -22.53
CA PHE A 167 2.67 -30.64 -22.05
C PHE A 167 1.66 -30.94 -20.94
N SER A 168 0.73 -30.04 -20.66
CA SER A 168 -0.29 -30.20 -19.62
C SER A 168 -1.68 -30.02 -20.19
N ASP A 169 -2.61 -30.88 -19.75
CA ASP A 169 -4.03 -30.79 -20.08
C ASP A 169 -4.80 -29.84 -19.11
N GLN A 170 -4.11 -29.18 -18.19
CA GLN A 170 -4.73 -28.31 -17.22
C GLN A 170 -4.92 -26.88 -17.77
N GLU A 171 -6.16 -26.50 -17.97
CA GLU A 171 -6.58 -25.14 -18.32
C GLU A 171 -7.21 -24.45 -17.10
N ASN A 172 -6.41 -23.88 -16.23
CA ASN A 172 -6.92 -23.13 -15.05
C ASN A 172 -6.30 -21.75 -14.96
N ALA A 173 -6.61 -20.88 -15.93
CA ALA A 173 -6.34 -19.46 -15.78
C ALA A 173 -7.56 -18.75 -15.20
N ASP A 174 -7.35 -17.98 -14.14
CA ASP A 174 -8.34 -17.08 -13.60
C ASP A 174 -7.77 -15.67 -13.61
N SER A 175 -8.34 -14.83 -14.46
CA SER A 175 -7.83 -13.49 -14.72
C SER A 175 -8.38 -12.44 -13.78
N PHE A 176 -9.46 -12.75 -13.05
CA PHE A 176 -10.17 -11.77 -12.24
C PHE A 176 -9.84 -11.87 -10.75
N LEU A 177 -10.00 -10.75 -10.08
CA LEU A 177 -9.90 -10.66 -8.64
C LEU A 177 -11.10 -11.36 -7.99
N LYS A 178 -10.83 -12.29 -7.07
CA LYS A 178 -11.83 -13.01 -6.27
C LYS A 178 -11.59 -12.78 -4.80
N MET A 179 -12.65 -12.59 -4.04
CA MET A 179 -12.56 -12.28 -2.62
C MET A 179 -13.66 -12.96 -1.82
N ASP A 180 -13.28 -13.69 -0.78
CA ASP A 180 -14.17 -14.04 0.32
C ASP A 180 -14.22 -12.83 1.29
N GLY A 181 -15.17 -11.94 1.06
CA GLY A 181 -15.31 -10.70 1.82
C GLY A 181 -15.52 -10.92 3.31
N ARG A 182 -16.13 -12.05 3.73
CA ARG A 182 -16.32 -12.38 5.14
C ARG A 182 -15.03 -12.82 5.80
N ALA A 183 -14.29 -13.71 5.16
CA ALA A 183 -13.01 -14.17 5.66
C ALA A 183 -12.00 -13.02 5.78
N VAL A 184 -11.94 -12.14 4.77
CA VAL A 184 -11.08 -10.96 4.78
C VAL A 184 -11.48 -9.97 5.88
N PHE A 185 -12.77 -9.75 6.08
CA PHE A 185 -13.27 -8.89 7.16
C PHE A 185 -12.90 -9.44 8.54
N ASP A 186 -13.15 -10.73 8.78
CA ASP A 186 -12.82 -11.40 10.04
C ASP A 186 -11.32 -11.38 10.33
N PHE A 187 -10.50 -11.60 9.31
CA PHE A 187 -9.04 -11.47 9.38
C PHE A 187 -8.62 -10.06 9.82
N ALA A 188 -9.14 -9.03 9.16
CA ALA A 188 -8.79 -7.64 9.48
C ALA A 188 -9.10 -7.29 10.94
N ILE A 189 -10.29 -7.60 11.42
CA ILE A 189 -10.72 -7.22 12.78
C ILE A 189 -10.17 -8.12 13.89
N ARG A 190 -9.61 -9.29 13.56
CA ARG A 190 -9.02 -10.21 14.55
C ARG A 190 -7.50 -10.16 14.50
N ASP A 191 -6.91 -10.67 13.42
CA ASP A 191 -5.47 -10.88 13.32
C ASP A 191 -4.72 -9.56 13.16
N VAL A 192 -5.19 -8.68 12.26
CA VAL A 192 -4.54 -7.39 12.01
C VAL A 192 -4.68 -6.47 13.22
N ALA A 193 -5.87 -6.32 13.78
CA ALA A 193 -6.08 -5.49 14.96
C ALA A 193 -5.24 -5.96 16.18
N LYS A 194 -5.12 -7.28 16.38
CA LYS A 194 -4.25 -7.86 17.40
C LYS A 194 -2.80 -7.53 17.14
N SER A 195 -2.34 -7.69 15.89
CA SER A 195 -0.97 -7.40 15.49
C SER A 195 -0.62 -5.91 15.66
N ILE A 196 -1.53 -5.01 15.31
CA ILE A 196 -1.34 -3.57 15.51
C ILE A 196 -1.17 -3.28 17.01
N LYS A 197 -2.06 -3.79 17.85
CA LYS A 197 -1.98 -3.58 19.29
C LYS A 197 -0.68 -4.13 19.86
N GLN A 198 -0.27 -5.32 19.46
CA GLN A 198 0.98 -5.92 19.89
C GLN A 198 2.19 -5.06 19.45
N THR A 199 2.20 -4.55 18.23
CA THR A 199 3.27 -3.68 17.73
C THR A 199 3.37 -2.38 18.55
N ILE A 200 2.23 -1.81 18.93
CA ILE A 200 2.21 -0.64 19.82
C ILE A 200 2.76 -1.00 21.19
N ASP A 201 2.30 -2.10 21.79
CA ASP A 201 2.70 -2.53 23.13
C ASP A 201 4.22 -2.87 23.21
N GLU A 202 4.80 -3.38 22.14
CA GLU A 202 6.23 -3.69 22.02
C GLU A 202 7.09 -2.48 21.63
N SER A 203 6.47 -1.38 21.19
CA SER A 203 7.16 -0.16 20.78
C SER A 203 7.48 0.75 22.00
N PRO A 204 8.39 1.72 21.83
CA PRO A 204 8.62 2.74 22.86
C PRO A 204 7.48 3.77 22.97
N ILE A 205 6.42 3.65 22.15
CA ILE A 205 5.34 4.62 22.04
C ILE A 205 4.07 4.07 22.67
N GLU A 206 3.41 4.86 23.51
CA GLU A 206 2.07 4.57 23.99
C GLU A 206 1.01 4.91 22.93
N ALA A 207 -0.09 4.18 22.89
CA ALA A 207 -1.18 4.39 21.92
C ALA A 207 -1.73 5.84 21.96
N THR A 208 -1.73 6.47 23.14
CA THR A 208 -2.16 7.87 23.34
C THR A 208 -1.26 8.87 22.66
N ASN A 209 0.01 8.55 22.43
CA ASN A 209 1.01 9.39 21.78
C ASN A 209 1.05 9.23 20.26
N LEU A 210 0.28 8.32 19.69
CA LEU A 210 0.08 8.26 18.26
C LEU A 210 -0.81 9.42 17.82
N ASP A 211 -0.34 10.23 16.89
CA ASP A 211 -1.11 11.33 16.31
C ASP A 211 -2.16 10.80 15.35
N TYR A 212 -1.74 9.92 14.42
CA TYR A 212 -2.61 9.30 13.42
C TYR A 212 -2.24 7.84 13.16
N LEU A 213 -3.27 7.06 12.81
CA LEU A 213 -3.15 5.70 12.30
C LEU A 213 -3.68 5.67 10.88
N LEU A 214 -2.82 5.49 9.91
CA LEU A 214 -3.15 5.40 8.49
C LEU A 214 -3.26 3.92 8.12
N LEU A 215 -4.49 3.42 8.11
CA LEU A 215 -4.78 2.02 7.79
C LEU A 215 -5.18 1.87 6.32
N HIS A 216 -4.95 0.70 5.76
CA HIS A 216 -5.46 0.34 4.47
C HIS A 216 -6.96 0.64 4.34
N GLN A 217 -7.35 1.30 3.26
CA GLN A 217 -8.67 1.84 2.99
C GLN A 217 -9.56 0.80 2.29
N ALA A 218 -10.00 -0.23 3.03
CA ALA A 218 -10.82 -1.31 2.49
C ALA A 218 -12.32 -1.10 2.70
N ASN A 219 -12.69 -0.72 3.93
CA ASN A 219 -14.07 -0.62 4.36
C ASN A 219 -14.16 0.20 5.65
N ASP A 220 -15.06 1.19 5.69
CA ASP A 220 -15.21 2.09 6.84
C ASP A 220 -15.58 1.35 8.14
N ARG A 221 -16.40 0.29 8.04
CA ARG A 221 -16.74 -0.54 9.21
C ARG A 221 -15.55 -1.29 9.80
N ILE A 222 -14.56 -1.61 8.97
CA ILE A 222 -13.30 -2.21 9.45
C ILE A 222 -12.57 -1.18 10.31
N LEU A 223 -12.43 0.07 9.85
CA LEU A 223 -11.77 1.13 10.59
C LEU A 223 -12.44 1.38 11.95
N ASP A 224 -13.77 1.44 11.99
CA ASP A 224 -14.53 1.61 13.23
C ASP A 224 -14.27 0.49 14.23
N LYS A 225 -14.25 -0.75 13.77
CA LYS A 225 -14.00 -1.91 14.64
C LYS A 225 -12.54 -1.98 15.08
N MET A 226 -11.61 -1.64 14.18
CA MET A 226 -10.19 -1.63 14.50
C MET A 226 -9.87 -0.55 15.55
N ALA A 227 -10.39 0.66 15.42
CA ALA A 227 -10.22 1.72 16.41
C ALA A 227 -10.64 1.27 17.81
N ARG A 228 -11.81 0.64 17.91
CA ARG A 228 -12.30 0.10 19.20
C ARG A 228 -11.40 -1.01 19.75
N LYS A 229 -10.93 -1.92 18.92
CA LYS A 229 -10.08 -3.05 19.35
C LYS A 229 -8.67 -2.61 19.74
N ILE A 230 -8.12 -1.64 19.05
CA ILE A 230 -6.82 -1.04 19.35
C ILE A 230 -6.92 -0.15 20.60
N GLY A 231 -8.10 0.40 20.88
CA GLY A 231 -8.33 1.29 22.02
C GLY A 231 -7.94 2.73 21.73
N VAL A 232 -8.12 3.19 20.50
CA VAL A 232 -7.85 4.57 20.09
C VAL A 232 -9.13 5.27 19.62
N ASN A 233 -9.13 6.62 19.69
CA ASN A 233 -10.23 7.39 19.13
C ASN A 233 -10.30 7.21 17.61
N ARG A 234 -11.52 6.98 17.08
CA ARG A 234 -11.77 6.86 15.63
C ARG A 234 -11.23 8.06 14.83
N ASP A 235 -11.24 9.25 15.42
CA ASP A 235 -10.75 10.48 14.78
C ASP A 235 -9.25 10.44 14.45
N LYS A 236 -8.49 9.55 15.09
CA LYS A 236 -7.07 9.31 14.75
C LYS A 236 -6.88 8.44 13.51
N LEU A 237 -7.95 7.86 12.98
CA LEU A 237 -7.95 7.05 11.76
C LEU A 237 -8.60 7.84 10.62
N PRO A 238 -7.86 8.69 9.91
CA PRO A 238 -8.42 9.38 8.75
C PRO A 238 -8.86 8.37 7.68
N ALA A 239 -9.84 8.74 6.88
CA ALA A 239 -10.40 7.88 5.84
C ALA A 239 -10.72 8.69 4.59
N ASN A 240 -10.42 8.13 3.41
CA ASN A 240 -10.73 8.70 2.11
C ASN A 240 -11.31 7.68 1.11
N MET A 241 -11.59 6.47 1.57
CA MET A 241 -12.17 5.43 0.71
C MET A 241 -13.50 5.81 0.08
N MET A 242 -14.22 6.76 0.67
CA MET A 242 -15.47 7.28 0.11
C MET A 242 -15.26 7.88 -1.27
N GLU A 243 -14.10 8.42 -1.55
CA GLU A 243 -13.75 9.10 -2.80
C GLU A 243 -12.95 8.21 -3.76
N TYR A 244 -12.15 7.28 -3.23
CA TYR A 244 -11.22 6.46 -4.04
C TYR A 244 -11.58 4.98 -4.08
N GLY A 245 -12.38 4.50 -3.15
CA GLY A 245 -12.59 3.07 -2.93
C GLY A 245 -11.34 2.39 -2.38
N ASN A 246 -11.26 1.10 -2.60
CA ASN A 246 -10.09 0.29 -2.26
C ASN A 246 -9.09 0.35 -3.43
N THR A 247 -7.97 1.01 -3.24
CA THR A 247 -6.88 1.13 -4.22
C THR A 247 -5.67 0.24 -3.89
N SER A 248 -5.89 -0.83 -3.10
CA SER A 248 -4.86 -1.82 -2.72
C SER A 248 -3.59 -1.18 -2.16
N ALA A 249 -2.42 -1.46 -2.74
CA ALA A 249 -1.13 -0.95 -2.28
C ALA A 249 -1.01 0.59 -2.32
N SER A 250 -1.82 1.27 -3.10
CA SER A 250 -1.77 2.73 -3.18
C SER A 250 -2.63 3.45 -2.13
N SER A 251 -3.49 2.72 -1.39
CA SER A 251 -4.43 3.35 -0.47
C SER A 251 -3.78 4.13 0.67
N ILE A 252 -2.76 3.57 1.30
CA ILE A 252 -2.03 4.24 2.40
C ILE A 252 -1.26 5.47 1.91
N PRO A 253 -0.44 5.40 0.84
CA PRO A 253 0.29 6.58 0.38
C PRO A 253 -0.60 7.67 -0.19
N ILE A 254 -1.75 7.37 -0.79
CA ILE A 254 -2.74 8.37 -1.19
C ILE A 254 -3.31 9.07 0.05
N LEU A 255 -3.71 8.30 1.06
CA LEU A 255 -4.22 8.86 2.32
C LEU A 255 -3.17 9.74 3.01
N LEU A 256 -1.92 9.29 3.07
CA LEU A 256 -0.81 10.07 3.63
C LEU A 256 -0.64 11.40 2.89
N SER A 257 -0.63 11.37 1.56
CA SER A 257 -0.51 12.58 0.73
C SER A 257 -1.63 13.58 1.03
N GLU A 258 -2.87 13.12 1.11
CA GLU A 258 -4.01 14.00 1.44
C GLU A 258 -3.90 14.56 2.86
N CYS A 259 -3.51 13.75 3.85
CA CYS A 259 -3.31 14.24 5.22
C CYS A 259 -2.23 15.32 5.28
N VAL A 260 -1.18 15.21 4.50
CA VAL A 260 -0.12 16.23 4.39
C VAL A 260 -0.67 17.50 3.71
N GLU A 261 -1.38 17.37 2.60
CA GLU A 261 -1.97 18.50 1.88
C GLU A 261 -3.01 19.26 2.70
N GLN A 262 -3.77 18.54 3.54
CA GLN A 262 -4.75 19.14 4.46
C GLN A 262 -4.14 19.72 5.73
N GLY A 263 -2.83 19.56 5.93
CA GLY A 263 -2.12 20.04 7.13
C GLY A 263 -2.38 19.21 8.39
N LEU A 264 -2.98 18.02 8.27
CA LEU A 264 -3.15 17.09 9.39
C LEU A 264 -1.81 16.46 9.78
N ILE A 265 -1.00 16.11 8.81
CA ILE A 265 0.35 15.57 9.00
C ILE A 265 1.36 16.58 8.49
N ARG A 266 2.35 16.88 9.32
CA ARG A 266 3.49 17.73 9.00
C ARG A 266 4.74 16.87 8.86
N LEU A 267 5.49 17.10 7.79
CA LEU A 267 6.75 16.39 7.51
C LEU A 267 7.95 17.09 8.18
N ASP A 268 7.85 17.32 9.48
CA ASP A 268 8.86 18.04 10.28
C ASP A 268 9.48 17.18 11.40
N GLY A 269 9.13 15.91 11.45
CA GLY A 269 9.58 14.98 12.49
C GLY A 269 8.87 15.12 13.82
N SER A 270 7.81 15.94 13.91
CA SER A 270 7.14 16.25 15.18
C SER A 270 6.00 15.29 15.53
N GLN A 271 5.51 14.53 14.55
CA GLN A 271 4.36 13.64 14.74
C GLN A 271 4.76 12.18 14.68
N THR A 272 4.03 11.36 15.45
CA THR A 272 4.17 9.90 15.41
C THR A 272 2.96 9.30 14.72
N VAL A 273 3.20 8.56 13.67
CA VAL A 273 2.15 7.90 12.89
C VAL A 273 2.36 6.39 12.84
N LEU A 274 1.24 5.68 12.75
CA LEU A 274 1.21 4.24 12.51
C LEU A 274 0.66 4.00 11.12
N LEU A 275 1.35 3.20 10.33
CA LEU A 275 0.88 2.72 9.03
C LEU A 275 0.57 1.23 9.15
N SER A 276 -0.58 0.78 8.69
CA SER A 276 -0.90 -0.65 8.67
C SER A 276 -1.63 -1.06 7.41
N GLY A 277 -1.01 -1.97 6.66
CA GLY A 277 -1.56 -2.58 5.46
C GLY A 277 -1.93 -4.05 5.71
N PHE A 278 -2.97 -4.51 5.03
CA PHE A 278 -3.44 -5.89 5.13
C PHE A 278 -4.23 -6.29 3.89
N GLY A 279 -4.10 -7.53 3.47
CA GLY A 279 -4.79 -8.04 2.29
C GLY A 279 -4.40 -9.44 1.88
N GLY A 280 -4.48 -9.68 0.58
CA GLY A 280 -4.19 -10.99 -0.01
C GLY A 280 -2.82 -11.54 0.36
N GLY A 281 -2.79 -12.90 0.50
CA GLY A 281 -1.61 -13.63 0.88
C GLY A 281 -1.91 -14.74 1.91
N LEU A 282 -2.56 -14.62 3.07
CA LEU A 282 -2.80 -13.27 3.62
C LEU A 282 -1.48 -12.63 4.05
N THR A 283 -1.40 -11.33 3.92
CA THR A 283 -0.27 -10.55 4.41
C THR A 283 -0.77 -9.35 5.22
N TRP A 284 -0.02 -8.96 6.22
CA TRP A 284 -0.28 -7.75 6.99
C TRP A 284 0.99 -7.20 7.60
N GLY A 285 1.07 -5.92 7.74
CA GLY A 285 2.24 -5.24 8.28
C GLY A 285 1.89 -3.93 8.93
N THR A 286 2.65 -3.58 9.96
CA THR A 286 2.50 -2.35 10.72
C THR A 286 3.86 -1.70 10.90
N LEU A 287 3.92 -0.39 10.68
CA LEU A 287 5.08 0.46 10.95
C LEU A 287 4.66 1.60 11.88
N ILE A 288 5.49 1.91 12.86
CA ILE A 288 5.36 3.12 13.68
C ILE A 288 6.57 3.99 13.42
N LEU A 289 6.34 5.23 13.01
CA LEU A 289 7.42 6.15 12.66
C LEU A 289 7.11 7.59 13.05
N THR A 290 8.16 8.38 13.26
CA THR A 290 8.05 9.83 13.29
C THR A 290 8.15 10.39 11.88
N ILE A 291 7.33 11.39 11.57
CA ILE A 291 7.21 11.92 10.22
C ILE A 291 7.22 13.45 10.22
#